data_09fcfcb0437cdcfa65003b9483f50fe6
#
_entry.id   09fcfcb0437cdcfa65003b9483f50fe6
#
_cell.length_a   1.000
_cell.length_b   1.000
_cell.length_c   1.000
_cell.angle_alpha   90.00
_cell.angle_beta   90.00
_cell.angle_gamma   90.00
#
_symmetry.space_group_name_H-M   'P 1'
#
loop_
_entity.id
_entity.type
_entity.pdbx_description
1 polymer ?
#
loop_
_entity_poly.entity_id
_entity_poly.type
_entity_poly.pdbx_seq_one_letter_code
_entity_poly.pdbx_strand_id
1 'polypeptide(L)'
;PAAPGVPQTFADNAIVLDYGTQEALDVIRNRADEIAAVLIEPVQSANPFLQPKEFLQEIRRITKECKIAMIMDEVITGFRAAPGGAQEWF
;
A
#
# COMPACT_ATOMS: atom_id res chain seq x y z
N PRO A 1 17.00 8.24 -1.04
CA PRO A 1 16.91 6.82 -0.70
C PRO A 1 17.30 6.53 0.75
N ALA A 2 16.64 5.57 1.38
CA ALA A 2 16.88 5.24 2.78
C ALA A 2 18.20 4.46 2.99
N ALA A 3 18.74 3.82 1.95
CA ALA A 3 19.95 2.99 2.03
C ALA A 3 21.04 3.50 1.10
N PRO A 4 22.32 3.44 1.54
CA PRO A 4 23.45 3.76 0.68
C PRO A 4 23.47 2.84 -0.56
N GLY A 5 23.88 3.38 -1.69
CA GLY A 5 23.98 2.62 -2.93
C GLY A 5 22.70 2.53 -3.76
N VAL A 6 21.57 3.02 -3.23
CA VAL A 6 20.32 3.12 -4.01
C VAL A 6 20.35 4.42 -4.82
N PRO A 7 20.23 4.34 -6.16
CA PRO A 7 20.19 5.55 -6.99
C PRO A 7 19.01 6.45 -6.65
N GLN A 8 19.20 7.76 -6.76
CA GLN A 8 18.14 8.75 -6.50
C GLN A 8 16.93 8.55 -7.41
N THR A 9 17.12 8.03 -8.62
CA THR A 9 16.03 7.76 -9.56
C THR A 9 14.98 6.81 -9.02
N PHE A 10 15.33 5.91 -8.10
CA PHE A 10 14.35 5.05 -7.45
C PHE A 10 13.43 5.85 -6.52
N ALA A 11 14.00 6.79 -5.78
CA ALA A 11 13.21 7.67 -4.91
C ALA A 11 12.34 8.64 -5.72
N ASP A 12 12.84 9.12 -6.86
CA ASP A 12 12.12 10.06 -7.73
C ASP A 12 10.86 9.43 -8.34
N ASN A 13 10.86 8.12 -8.49
CA ASN A 13 9.73 7.36 -9.04
C ASN A 13 8.77 6.82 -7.98
N ALA A 14 8.96 7.19 -6.72
CA ALA A 14 8.12 6.76 -5.62
C ALA A 14 7.46 7.94 -4.93
N ILE A 15 6.17 7.78 -4.63
CA ILE A 15 5.41 8.73 -3.81
C ILE A 15 5.17 8.04 -2.48
N VAL A 16 5.66 8.64 -1.39
CA VAL A 16 5.43 8.10 -0.04
C VAL A 16 4.23 8.81 0.57
N LEU A 17 3.25 8.02 1.01
CA LEU A 17 2.00 8.53 1.57
C LEU A 17 1.85 8.10 3.02
N ASP A 18 1.15 8.89 3.81
CA ASP A 18 0.88 8.56 5.20
C ASP A 18 -0.20 7.48 5.30
N TYR A 19 0.17 6.37 5.91
CA TYR A 19 -0.67 5.19 6.02
C TYR A 19 -1.96 5.49 6.80
N GLY A 20 -3.09 5.05 6.25
CA GLY A 20 -4.39 5.16 6.91
C GLY A 20 -5.05 6.53 6.84
N THR A 21 -4.53 7.47 6.05
CA THR A 21 -5.07 8.83 5.97
C THR A 21 -5.98 9.03 4.75
N GLN A 22 -6.95 9.93 4.88
CA GLN A 22 -7.78 10.35 3.76
C GLN A 22 -6.95 11.05 2.68
N GLU A 23 -5.92 11.80 3.09
CA GLU A 23 -5.01 12.47 2.16
C GLU A 23 -4.31 11.50 1.22
N ALA A 24 -3.89 10.33 1.74
CA ALA A 24 -3.29 9.28 0.92
C ALA A 24 -4.26 8.79 -0.16
N LEU A 25 -5.52 8.56 0.21
CA LEU A 25 -6.56 8.14 -0.74
C LEU A 25 -6.80 9.20 -1.81
N ASP A 26 -6.83 10.47 -1.42
CA ASP A 26 -7.04 11.59 -2.33
C ASP A 26 -5.89 11.72 -3.33
N VAL A 27 -4.64 11.55 -2.89
CA VAL A 27 -3.48 11.60 -3.77
C VAL A 27 -3.53 10.47 -4.81
N ILE A 28 -3.87 9.26 -4.39
CA ILE A 28 -3.98 8.11 -5.30
C ILE A 28 -5.05 8.39 -6.36
N ARG A 29 -6.20 8.88 -5.95
CA ARG A 29 -7.30 9.19 -6.87
C ARG A 29 -6.96 10.33 -7.82
N ASN A 30 -6.38 11.41 -7.31
CA ASN A 30 -6.08 12.60 -8.11
C ASN A 30 -4.90 12.42 -9.06
N ARG A 31 -3.98 11.51 -8.75
CA ARG A 31 -2.80 11.21 -9.56
C ARG A 31 -2.81 9.82 -10.16
N ALA A 32 -4.00 9.23 -10.31
CA ALA A 32 -4.16 7.85 -10.75
C ALA A 32 -3.51 7.56 -12.11
N ASP A 33 -3.51 8.52 -13.03
CA ASP A 33 -2.91 8.38 -14.36
C ASP A 33 -1.37 8.37 -14.33
N GLU A 34 -0.76 8.76 -13.23
CA GLU A 34 0.69 8.76 -13.05
C GLU A 34 1.18 7.54 -12.23
N ILE A 35 0.25 6.75 -11.64
CA ILE A 35 0.58 5.68 -10.69
C ILE A 35 0.43 4.32 -11.36
N ALA A 36 1.52 3.56 -11.40
CA ALA A 36 1.50 2.19 -11.93
C ALA A 36 1.02 1.18 -10.89
N ALA A 37 1.40 1.37 -9.63
CA ALA A 37 1.06 0.44 -8.55
C ALA A 37 1.03 1.14 -7.20
N VAL A 38 0.24 0.58 -6.29
CA VAL A 38 0.26 0.93 -4.86
C VAL A 38 0.83 -0.27 -4.11
N LEU A 39 1.93 -0.05 -3.40
CA LEU A 39 2.58 -1.05 -2.54
C LEU A 39 2.26 -0.75 -1.09
N ILE A 40 1.69 -1.70 -0.39
CA ILE A 40 1.20 -1.50 0.98
C ILE A 40 1.31 -2.76 1.84
N GLU A 41 1.68 -2.60 3.11
CA GLU A 41 1.52 -3.66 4.10
C GLU A 41 0.07 -3.65 4.62
N PRO A 42 -0.61 -4.80 4.72
CA PRO A 42 -1.97 -4.84 5.28
C PRO A 42 -2.00 -4.51 6.77
N VAL A 43 -0.94 -4.89 7.49
CA VAL A 43 -0.67 -4.44 8.87
C VAL A 43 0.79 -4.04 8.91
N GLN A 44 1.07 -2.78 9.25
CA GLN A 44 2.43 -2.29 9.29
C GLN A 44 3.25 -3.04 10.34
N SER A 45 4.40 -3.57 9.95
CA SER A 45 5.31 -4.27 10.89
C SER A 45 5.79 -3.36 12.02
N ALA A 46 5.93 -2.06 11.75
CA ALA A 46 6.30 -1.06 12.75
C ALA A 46 5.15 -0.66 13.69
N ASN A 47 3.91 -0.98 13.33
CA ASN A 47 2.73 -0.65 14.13
C ASN A 47 1.67 -1.75 14.01
N PRO A 48 1.89 -2.92 14.64
CA PRO A 48 1.02 -4.09 14.46
C PRO A 48 -0.38 -3.93 15.09
N PHE A 49 -0.59 -2.92 15.93
CA PHE A 49 -1.91 -2.66 16.53
C PHE A 49 -2.86 -1.93 15.60
N LEU A 50 -2.35 -1.26 14.57
CA LEU A 50 -3.17 -0.60 13.56
C LEU A 50 -3.60 -1.62 12.51
N GLN A 51 -4.90 -1.90 12.44
CA GLN A 51 -5.51 -2.83 11.48
C GLN A 51 -6.55 -2.08 10.64
N PRO A 52 -6.14 -1.40 9.57
CA PRO A 52 -6.98 -0.45 8.86
C PRO A 52 -7.81 -1.12 7.76
N LYS A 53 -8.77 -1.95 8.14
CA LYS A 53 -9.62 -2.68 7.18
C LYS A 53 -10.30 -1.77 6.17
N GLU A 54 -10.92 -0.69 6.66
CA GLU A 54 -11.66 0.24 5.79
C GLU A 54 -10.73 0.96 4.83
N PHE A 55 -9.56 1.37 5.30
CA PHE A 55 -8.55 2.01 4.47
C PHE A 55 -8.08 1.10 3.34
N LEU A 56 -7.79 -0.16 3.66
CA LEU A 56 -7.37 -1.16 2.68
C LEU A 56 -8.46 -1.43 1.64
N GLN A 57 -9.70 -1.52 2.07
CA GLN A 57 -10.83 -1.72 1.17
C GLN A 57 -11.02 -0.53 0.23
N GLU A 58 -10.85 0.70 0.73
CA GLU A 58 -10.90 1.89 -0.11
C GLU A 58 -9.76 1.94 -1.12
N ILE A 59 -8.53 1.60 -0.72
CA ILE A 59 -7.41 1.49 -1.66
C ILE A 59 -7.73 0.47 -2.75
N ARG A 60 -8.27 -0.70 -2.36
CA ARG A 60 -8.63 -1.72 -3.34
C ARG A 60 -9.68 -1.20 -4.32
N ARG A 61 -10.68 -0.51 -3.83
CA ARG A 61 -11.73 0.06 -4.67
C ARG A 61 -11.16 1.07 -5.67
N ILE A 62 -10.34 2.01 -5.19
CA ILE A 62 -9.74 3.04 -6.03
C ILE A 62 -8.80 2.42 -7.07
N THR A 63 -7.93 1.51 -6.66
CA THR A 63 -6.97 0.88 -7.58
C THR A 63 -7.68 0.05 -8.65
N LYS A 64 -8.76 -0.61 -8.29
CA LYS A 64 -9.57 -1.38 -9.25
C LYS A 64 -10.26 -0.46 -10.26
N GLU A 65 -10.87 0.62 -9.80
CA GLU A 65 -11.54 1.60 -10.66
C GLU A 65 -10.55 2.29 -11.60
N CYS A 66 -9.39 2.65 -11.09
CA CYS A 66 -8.37 3.39 -11.85
C CYS A 66 -7.40 2.49 -12.60
N LYS A 67 -7.57 1.16 -12.54
CA LYS A 67 -6.69 0.17 -13.19
C LYS A 67 -5.23 0.29 -12.75
N ILE A 68 -5.03 0.49 -11.46
CA ILE A 68 -3.73 0.53 -10.82
C ILE A 68 -3.47 -0.83 -10.16
N ALA A 69 -2.26 -1.37 -10.27
CA ALA A 69 -1.90 -2.59 -9.58
C ALA A 69 -1.85 -2.35 -8.07
N MET A 70 -2.43 -3.25 -7.29
CA MET A 70 -2.31 -3.23 -5.82
C MET A 70 -1.40 -4.37 -5.39
N ILE A 71 -0.29 -4.03 -4.74
CA ILE A 71 0.71 -4.98 -4.28
C ILE A 71 0.67 -5.02 -2.76
N MET A 72 0.32 -6.18 -2.21
CA MET A 72 0.28 -6.39 -0.75
C MET A 72 1.62 -6.95 -0.30
N ASP A 73 2.34 -6.18 0.50
CA ASP A 73 3.54 -6.69 1.16
C ASP A 73 3.12 -7.49 2.39
N GLU A 74 3.20 -8.80 2.27
CA GLU A 74 2.85 -9.74 3.32
C GLU A 74 4.05 -10.58 3.77
N VAL A 75 5.25 -10.02 3.74
CA VAL A 75 6.44 -10.70 4.24
C VAL A 75 6.23 -11.13 5.69
N ILE A 76 5.54 -10.30 6.48
CA ILE A 76 5.22 -10.62 7.89
C ILE A 76 3.87 -11.35 8.01
N THR A 77 2.84 -10.93 7.27
CA THR A 77 1.45 -11.36 7.49
C THR A 77 1.01 -12.57 6.67
N GLY A 78 1.78 -12.94 5.65
CA GLY A 78 1.43 -14.06 4.77
C GLY A 78 1.24 -15.37 5.54
N PHE A 79 0.15 -16.07 5.26
CA PHE A 79 -0.24 -17.35 5.90
C PHE A 79 -0.53 -17.28 7.41
N ARG A 80 -0.52 -16.10 8.01
CA ARG A 80 -0.73 -15.99 9.47
C ARG A 80 -2.20 -15.87 9.85
N ALA A 81 -2.93 -14.93 9.23
CA ALA A 81 -4.34 -14.72 9.52
C ALA A 81 -5.25 -15.71 8.78
N ALA A 82 -4.84 -16.12 7.58
CA ALA A 82 -5.56 -17.04 6.70
C ALA A 82 -4.59 -17.64 5.68
N PRO A 83 -4.94 -18.75 4.98
CA PRO A 83 -4.11 -19.28 3.89
C PRO A 83 -3.82 -18.26 2.80
N GLY A 84 -4.75 -17.37 2.50
CA GLY A 84 -4.57 -16.26 1.55
C GLY A 84 -3.90 -15.03 2.15
N GLY A 85 -3.42 -15.09 3.39
CA GLY A 85 -2.76 -14.00 4.09
C GLY A 85 -3.74 -12.96 4.65
N ALA A 86 -3.20 -11.82 5.07
CA ALA A 86 -4.04 -10.74 5.62
C ALA A 86 -4.97 -10.13 4.58
N GLN A 87 -4.62 -10.16 3.31
CA GLN A 87 -5.50 -9.68 2.25
C GLN A 87 -6.80 -10.48 2.18
N GLU A 88 -6.75 -11.78 2.46
CA GLU A 88 -7.96 -12.61 2.57
C GLU A 88 -8.75 -12.25 3.82
N TRP A 89 -8.06 -11.98 4.92
CA TRP A 89 -8.67 -11.61 6.20
C TRP A 89 -9.43 -10.28 6.11
N PHE A 90 -8.86 -9.31 5.45
CA PHE A 90 -9.49 -8.01 5.21
C PHE A 90 -10.31 -8.00 3.93
#